data_fecbc7d84438deee472b7d09b8b8e6aa
#
_entry.id   fecbc7d84438deee472b7d09b8b8e6aa
#
_cell.length_a   1.000
_cell.length_b   1.000
_cell.length_c   1.000
_cell.angle_alpha   90.00
_cell.angle_beta   90.00
_cell.angle_gamma   90.00
#
_symmetry.space_group_name_H-M   'P 1'
#
loop_
_entity.id
_entity.type
_entity.pdbx_description
1 polymer ?
#
loop_
_entity_poly.entity_id
_entity_poly.type
_entity_poly.pdbx_seq_one_letter_code
_entity_poly.pdbx_strand_id
1 'polypeptide(L)'
;MRLKSSIWVAAYLRRCQTAGVFGAVRRRGAEEAGAVFVKVALLDGNAMLYIPAPQAVYDDSRPIERFFMPTSKEPVPESSVEERLAKEIRFDPDAWIVETEDRAGRHFLDLGRA
;
A
#
# COMPACT_ATOMS: atom_id res chain seq x y z
N MET A 1 -12.09 15.32 -4.00
CA MET A 1 -11.14 15.53 -2.89
C MET A 1 -10.72 14.18 -2.33
N ARG A 2 -9.41 13.99 -2.14
CA ARG A 2 -8.90 12.74 -1.57
C ARG A 2 -8.97 12.79 -0.05
N LEU A 3 -9.16 11.64 0.58
CA LEU A 3 -9.04 11.53 2.03
C LEU A 3 -7.60 11.81 2.44
N LYS A 4 -7.42 12.38 3.63
CA LYS A 4 -6.10 12.50 4.23
C LYS A 4 -5.47 11.12 4.34
N SER A 5 -4.16 11.03 4.15
CA SER A 5 -3.44 9.76 4.23
C SER A 5 -3.66 9.07 5.57
N SER A 6 -3.61 9.81 6.67
CA SER A 6 -3.82 9.22 8.00
C SER A 6 -5.21 8.59 8.14
N ILE A 7 -6.22 9.22 7.57
CA ILE A 7 -7.60 8.70 7.62
C ILE A 7 -7.72 7.46 6.74
N TRP A 8 -7.15 7.52 5.53
CA TRP A 8 -7.18 6.37 4.63
C TRP A 8 -6.50 5.15 5.25
N VAL A 9 -5.32 5.36 5.85
CA VAL A 9 -4.56 4.27 6.47
C VAL A 9 -5.36 3.64 7.61
N ALA A 10 -5.96 4.47 8.46
CA ALA A 10 -6.77 3.95 9.57
C ALA A 10 -7.95 3.12 9.08
N ALA A 11 -8.63 3.60 8.04
CA ALA A 11 -9.78 2.88 7.46
C ALA A 11 -9.33 1.56 6.80
N TYR A 12 -8.20 1.60 6.11
CA TYR A 12 -7.64 0.40 5.47
C TYR A 12 -7.30 -0.68 6.51
N LEU A 13 -6.62 -0.29 7.59
CA LEU A 13 -6.26 -1.24 8.64
C LEU A 13 -7.50 -1.81 9.34
N ARG A 14 -8.53 -1.01 9.51
CA ARG A 14 -9.79 -1.49 10.07
C ARG A 14 -10.42 -2.53 9.15
N ARG A 15 -10.39 -2.29 7.85
CA ARG A 15 -10.90 -3.25 6.87
C ARG A 15 -10.15 -4.57 6.93
N CYS A 16 -8.83 -4.53 7.04
CA CYS A 16 -8.01 -5.73 7.21
C CYS A 16 -8.41 -6.48 8.47
N GLN A 17 -8.52 -5.77 9.58
CA GLN A 17 -8.89 -6.35 10.86
C GLN A 17 -10.26 -7.04 10.80
N THR A 18 -11.23 -6.38 10.16
CA THR A 18 -12.57 -6.96 9.99
C THR A 18 -12.52 -8.27 9.19
N ALA A 19 -11.60 -8.37 8.26
CA ALA A 19 -11.42 -9.58 7.45
C ALA A 19 -10.52 -10.62 8.14
N GLY A 20 -10.05 -10.34 9.35
CA GLY A 20 -9.16 -11.26 10.09
C GLY A 20 -7.72 -11.22 9.61
N VAL A 21 -7.31 -10.16 8.94
CA VAL A 21 -5.96 -10.01 8.41
C VAL A 21 -5.17 -9.05 9.30
N PHE A 22 -4.00 -9.47 9.75
CA PHE A 22 -3.12 -8.59 10.52
C PHE A 22 -2.57 -7.48 9.64
N GLY A 23 -2.56 -6.25 10.18
CA GLY A 23 -1.96 -5.11 9.49
C GLY A 23 -1.46 -4.10 10.49
N ALA A 24 -0.43 -3.36 10.11
CA ALA A 24 0.17 -2.36 10.98
C ALA A 24 0.87 -1.28 10.17
N VAL A 25 0.98 -0.09 10.75
CA VAL A 25 1.80 0.99 10.20
C VAL A 25 3.24 0.70 10.56
N ARG A 26 4.09 0.52 9.56
CA ARG A 26 5.53 0.35 9.77
C ARG A 26 6.24 1.69 9.80
N ARG A 27 5.76 2.66 9.04
CA ARG A 27 6.32 4.00 8.99
C ARG A 27 5.21 5.01 8.79
N ARG A 28 5.13 5.94 9.72
CA ARG A 28 4.17 7.04 9.60
C ARG A 28 4.74 8.11 8.68
N GLY A 29 3.92 8.58 7.74
CA GLY A 29 4.29 9.65 6.83
C GLY A 29 3.53 10.94 7.10
N ALA A 30 3.49 11.81 6.10
CA ALA A 30 2.77 13.08 6.21
C ALA A 30 1.27 12.83 6.35
N GLU A 31 0.65 13.51 7.28
CA GLU A 31 -0.72 13.25 7.67
C GLU A 31 -1.73 13.45 6.54
N GLU A 32 -1.58 14.53 5.78
CA GLU A 32 -2.60 14.89 4.79
C GLU A 32 -2.39 14.24 3.43
N ALA A 33 -1.20 14.32 2.88
CA ALA A 33 -0.97 13.99 1.48
C ALA A 33 0.21 13.04 1.24
N GLY A 34 0.74 12.41 2.28
CA GLY A 34 1.83 11.46 2.12
C GLY A 34 1.40 10.26 1.27
N ALA A 35 2.28 9.85 0.36
CA ALA A 35 2.04 8.63 -0.41
C ALA A 35 1.99 7.42 0.52
N VAL A 36 1.22 6.40 0.15
CA VAL A 36 1.09 5.19 0.95
C VAL A 36 1.57 4.00 0.15
N PHE A 37 2.53 3.28 0.71
CA PHE A 37 3.02 2.02 0.15
C PHE A 37 2.50 0.88 1.01
N VAL A 38 1.99 -0.17 0.38
CA VAL A 38 1.41 -1.32 1.10
C VAL A 38 2.18 -2.58 0.73
N LYS A 39 2.77 -3.21 1.73
CA LYS A 39 3.43 -4.51 1.58
C LYS A 39 2.50 -5.59 2.11
N VAL A 40 2.27 -6.62 1.29
CA VAL A 40 1.50 -7.79 1.70
C VAL A 40 2.46 -8.97 1.82
N ALA A 41 2.77 -9.35 3.06
CA ALA A 41 3.64 -10.50 3.33
C ALA A 41 2.83 -11.79 3.22
N LEU A 42 3.34 -12.74 2.46
CA LEU A 42 2.64 -14.01 2.23
C LEU A 42 2.99 -15.09 3.25
N LEU A 43 3.87 -14.76 4.20
CA LEU A 43 4.28 -15.67 5.28
C LEU A 43 5.00 -16.93 4.76
N ASP A 44 5.59 -16.83 3.58
CA ASP A 44 6.40 -17.88 2.97
C ASP A 44 7.77 -17.37 2.51
N GLY A 45 8.15 -16.17 3.00
CA GLY A 45 9.40 -15.52 2.60
C GLY A 45 9.23 -14.56 1.43
N ASN A 46 8.04 -14.52 0.83
CA ASN A 46 7.74 -13.65 -0.31
C ASN A 46 6.70 -12.61 0.06
N ALA A 47 6.62 -11.58 -0.75
CA ALA A 47 5.66 -10.50 -0.55
C ALA A 47 5.31 -9.84 -1.88
N MET A 48 4.18 -9.11 -1.85
CA MET A 48 3.82 -8.18 -2.91
C MET A 48 3.94 -6.77 -2.37
N LEU A 49 4.35 -5.85 -3.23
CA LEU A 49 4.40 -4.43 -2.88
C LEU A 49 3.48 -3.67 -3.81
N TYR A 50 2.59 -2.88 -3.23
CA TYR A 50 1.67 -2.00 -3.96
C TYR A 50 2.06 -0.56 -3.73
N ILE A 51 2.17 0.20 -4.82
CA ILE A 51 2.54 1.60 -4.78
C ILE A 51 1.38 2.43 -5.35
N PRO A 52 1.35 3.75 -5.07
CA PRO A 52 0.32 4.58 -5.67
C PRO A 52 0.36 4.48 -7.19
N ALA A 53 -0.81 4.30 -7.80
CA ALA A 53 -0.91 4.24 -9.26
C ALA A 53 -0.67 5.64 -9.87
N PRO A 54 -0.09 5.70 -11.08
CA PRO A 54 0.09 6.99 -11.75
C PRO A 54 -1.24 7.73 -11.95
N GLN A 55 -1.18 9.06 -11.96
CA GLN A 55 -2.35 9.91 -12.12
C GLN A 55 -3.19 9.52 -13.33
N ALA A 56 -2.55 9.10 -14.41
CA ALA A 56 -3.23 8.76 -15.67
C ALA A 56 -4.21 7.58 -15.56
N VAL A 57 -4.09 6.74 -14.53
CA VAL A 57 -4.99 5.59 -14.34
C VAL A 57 -6.07 5.87 -13.29
N TYR A 58 -6.14 7.10 -12.77
CA TYR A 58 -7.20 7.47 -11.83
C TYR A 58 -8.52 7.64 -12.57
N ASP A 59 -9.60 7.27 -11.88
CA ASP A 59 -10.95 7.44 -12.38
C ASP A 59 -11.48 8.77 -11.86
N ASP A 60 -11.69 9.74 -12.77
CA ASP A 60 -12.16 11.07 -12.41
C ASP A 60 -13.53 11.06 -11.75
N SER A 61 -14.34 10.01 -11.99
CA SER A 61 -15.65 9.88 -11.36
C SER A 61 -15.55 9.50 -9.89
N ARG A 62 -14.37 9.11 -9.39
CA ARG A 62 -14.15 8.71 -8.00
C ARG A 62 -12.91 9.40 -7.43
N PRO A 63 -12.92 10.74 -7.36
CA PRO A 63 -11.71 11.50 -7.01
C PRO A 63 -11.25 11.33 -5.56
N ILE A 64 -12.07 10.81 -4.68
CA ILE A 64 -11.70 10.59 -3.28
C ILE A 64 -11.00 9.26 -3.05
N GLU A 65 -11.01 8.37 -4.04
CA GLU A 65 -10.40 7.06 -3.90
C GLU A 65 -8.93 7.07 -4.27
N ARG A 66 -8.16 6.21 -3.60
CA ARG A 66 -6.75 6.01 -3.92
C ARG A 66 -6.62 4.72 -4.70
N PHE A 67 -5.85 4.78 -5.78
CA PHE A 67 -5.58 3.62 -6.61
C PHE A 67 -4.14 3.20 -6.44
N PHE A 68 -3.92 1.90 -6.51
CA PHE A 68 -2.60 1.29 -6.34
C PHE A 68 -2.26 0.42 -7.53
N MET A 69 -0.99 0.07 -7.65
CA MET A 69 -0.53 -0.89 -8.64
C MET A 69 0.56 -1.75 -8.01
N PRO A 70 0.60 -3.05 -8.38
CA PRO A 70 1.67 -3.91 -7.90
C PRO A 70 2.99 -3.55 -8.60
N THR A 71 4.10 -3.73 -7.90
CA THR A 71 5.42 -3.50 -8.48
C THR A 71 5.95 -4.71 -9.26
N SER A 72 5.29 -5.85 -9.12
CA SER A 72 5.67 -7.07 -9.82
C SER A 72 4.42 -7.88 -10.11
N LYS A 73 4.50 -8.74 -11.13
CA LYS A 73 3.39 -9.61 -11.51
C LYS A 73 3.20 -10.74 -10.49
N GLU A 74 4.30 -11.26 -10.00
CA GLU A 74 4.31 -12.37 -9.05
C GLU A 74 4.95 -11.94 -7.74
N PRO A 75 4.69 -12.64 -6.64
CA PRO A 75 5.39 -12.36 -5.39
C PRO A 75 6.90 -12.48 -5.54
N VAL A 76 7.63 -11.65 -4.81
CA VAL A 76 9.08 -11.62 -4.83
C VAL A 76 9.60 -11.79 -3.40
N PRO A 77 10.88 -12.13 -3.21
CA PRO A 77 11.43 -12.24 -1.86
C PRO A 77 11.20 -10.97 -1.06
N GLU A 78 10.90 -11.10 0.21
CA GLU A 78 10.66 -9.93 1.07
C GLU A 78 11.85 -8.97 1.06
N SER A 79 13.08 -9.49 0.94
CA SER A 79 14.27 -8.64 0.86
C SER A 79 14.22 -7.67 -0.32
N SER A 80 13.68 -8.11 -1.45
CA SER A 80 13.52 -7.25 -2.62
C SER A 80 12.53 -6.12 -2.35
N VAL A 81 11.45 -6.44 -1.66
CA VAL A 81 10.45 -5.43 -1.27
C VAL A 81 11.06 -4.42 -0.31
N GLU A 82 11.83 -4.89 0.68
CA GLU A 82 12.46 -4.01 1.65
C GLU A 82 13.48 -3.08 1.00
N GLU A 83 14.25 -3.57 0.04
CA GLU A 83 15.19 -2.73 -0.72
C GLU A 83 14.45 -1.64 -1.50
N ARG A 84 13.33 -2.01 -2.13
CA ARG A 84 12.51 -1.06 -2.87
C ARG A 84 11.92 0.00 -1.94
N LEU A 85 11.40 -0.42 -0.78
CA LEU A 85 10.84 0.51 0.20
C LEU A 85 11.88 1.48 0.72
N ALA A 86 13.09 1.00 1.02
CA ALA A 86 14.17 1.86 1.47
C ALA A 86 14.50 2.93 0.44
N LYS A 87 14.49 2.56 -0.84
CA LYS A 87 14.74 3.47 -1.93
C LYS A 87 13.63 4.52 -2.06
N GLU A 88 12.38 4.09 -1.96
CA GLU A 88 11.24 4.99 -2.05
C GLU A 88 11.25 6.02 -0.93
N ILE A 89 11.60 5.61 0.28
CA ILE A 89 11.66 6.53 1.43
C ILE A 89 12.78 7.56 1.27
N ARG A 90 13.89 7.19 0.65
CA ARG A 90 14.95 8.15 0.37
C ARG A 90 14.50 9.24 -0.58
N PHE A 91 13.63 8.91 -1.55
CA PHE A 91 13.08 9.89 -2.48
C PHE A 91 11.93 10.67 -1.88
N ASP A 92 11.13 10.04 -1.03
CA ASP A 92 9.93 10.65 -0.46
C ASP A 92 9.85 10.34 1.04
N PRO A 93 10.49 11.17 1.87
CA PRO A 93 10.48 10.94 3.32
C PRO A 93 9.12 11.16 3.97
N ASP A 94 8.13 11.67 3.23
CA ASP A 94 6.77 11.86 3.73
C ASP A 94 5.88 10.64 3.48
N ALA A 95 6.43 9.59 2.89
CA ALA A 95 5.63 8.40 2.57
C ALA A 95 5.37 7.53 3.79
N TRP A 96 4.20 6.87 3.76
CA TRP A 96 3.79 5.88 4.74
C TRP A 96 4.18 4.49 4.25
N ILE A 97 4.49 3.61 5.18
CA ILE A 97 4.62 2.18 4.88
C ILE A 97 3.65 1.42 5.78
N VAL A 98 2.75 0.67 5.15
CA VAL A 98 1.77 -0.19 5.82
C VAL A 98 2.09 -1.62 5.42
N GLU A 99 2.08 -2.52 6.39
CA GLU A 99 2.32 -3.93 6.11
C GLU A 99 1.16 -4.76 6.59
N THR A 100 0.73 -5.71 5.75
CA THR A 100 -0.27 -6.72 6.11
C THR A 100 0.31 -8.10 5.92
N GLU A 101 -0.30 -9.09 6.58
CA GLU A 101 0.13 -10.49 6.50
C GLU A 101 -1.06 -11.34 6.11
N ASP A 102 -0.97 -11.99 4.95
CA ASP A 102 -2.04 -12.86 4.48
C ASP A 102 -1.50 -13.90 3.53
N ARG A 103 -1.62 -15.17 3.87
CA ARG A 103 -1.11 -16.27 3.05
C ARG A 103 -1.76 -16.32 1.67
N ALA A 104 -3.01 -15.87 1.56
CA ALA A 104 -3.72 -15.84 0.29
C ALA A 104 -3.41 -14.58 -0.53
N GLY A 105 -2.66 -13.62 0.03
CA GLY A 105 -2.27 -12.42 -0.69
C GLY A 105 -3.37 -11.40 -0.88
N ARG A 106 -4.43 -11.44 -0.06
CA ARG A 106 -5.51 -10.47 -0.16
C ARG A 106 -5.00 -9.09 0.21
N HIS A 107 -5.24 -8.11 -0.64
CA HIS A 107 -4.71 -6.76 -0.42
C HIS A 107 -5.77 -5.71 -0.07
N PHE A 108 -7.02 -5.95 -0.41
CA PHE A 108 -8.15 -5.03 -0.15
C PHE A 108 -7.95 -3.62 -0.73
N LEU A 109 -7.19 -3.51 -1.82
CA LEU A 109 -6.87 -2.23 -2.46
C LEU A 109 -7.63 -2.09 -3.76
N ASP A 110 -7.91 -0.84 -4.15
CA ASP A 110 -8.42 -0.53 -5.47
C ASP A 110 -7.24 -0.40 -6.42
N LEU A 111 -7.18 -1.25 -7.43
CA LEU A 111 -6.07 -1.23 -8.37
C LEU A 111 -6.40 -0.33 -9.55
N GLY A 112 -5.43 0.48 -9.95
CA GLY A 112 -5.58 1.32 -11.11
C GLY A 112 -5.60 0.48 -12.39
N ARG A 113 -6.24 1.00 -13.43
CA ARG A 113 -6.29 0.34 -14.73
C ARG A 113 -5.01 0.64 -15.49
N ALA A 114 -4.49 -0.37 -16.16
CA ALA A 114 -3.32 -0.22 -17.02
C ALA A 114 -3.71 0.49 -18.33
#